data_50175d7b6b6edc6d9a151a240e659bc9
#
_entry.id   50175d7b6b6edc6d9a151a240e659bc9
#
_cell.length_a   1.000
_cell.length_b   1.000
_cell.length_c   1.000
_cell.angle_alpha   90.00
_cell.angle_beta   90.00
_cell.angle_gamma   90.00
#
_symmetry.space_group_name_H-M   'P 1'
#
loop_
_entity.id
_entity.type
_entity.pdbx_description
1 polymer ?
#
loop_
_entity_poly.entity_id
_entity_poly.type
_entity_poly.pdbx_seq_one_letter_code
_entity_poly.pdbx_strand_id
1 'polypeptide(L)'
;MDVKTTFLNGELKEEIYMDQPDGFVVPGQEGKVCKLLKSLYGLKQAPKEWHDKFERTLTAAGFVVNDGDKCVYYRYGGGEGVILCLYVDDILIFGTKLDLIKEVKDFLSRCFEMKDLGVADVILNIKLLRDENGGITLLQSHYVEKVLSRFGYSDCTPSPTPYDASVLLQKNRRIARDQLRYSQIIGSLMYLASATRPDISFAVSKLSRFVSKPGDDHWHALERVMRYLKGTASYGIHYTGYPRVLEGYSDSNWISDADEIKATSGYVFTLGGGAVSSRHVKRRLKSVRKLRNSGVITLDYIQTSKNLADPFTKGLSRNVIDNASMEMGLRPTA
;
A
#
# COMPACT_ATOMS: atom_id res chain seq x y z
N MET A 1 5.83 2.83 -17.05
CA MET A 1 6.83 3.81 -17.55
C MET A 1 7.46 4.49 -16.34
N ASP A 2 8.67 4.98 -16.48
CA ASP A 2 9.47 5.62 -15.45
C ASP A 2 9.94 6.99 -15.93
N VAL A 3 9.78 8.05 -15.14
CA VAL A 3 10.18 9.43 -15.46
C VAL A 3 11.57 9.67 -14.93
N LYS A 4 12.53 9.97 -15.82
CA LYS A 4 13.88 10.32 -15.40
C LYS A 4 13.90 11.68 -14.71
N THR A 5 14.66 11.75 -13.63
CA THR A 5 14.86 13.00 -12.87
C THR A 5 13.58 13.77 -12.58
N THR A 6 12.58 13.09 -12.10
CA THR A 6 11.18 13.52 -11.90
C THR A 6 11.05 14.93 -11.32
N PHE A 7 11.72 15.19 -10.18
CA PHE A 7 11.60 16.50 -9.52
C PHE A 7 12.29 17.65 -10.25
N LEU A 8 13.28 17.36 -11.12
CA LEU A 8 13.91 18.38 -11.96
C LEU A 8 12.95 18.91 -13.07
N ASN A 9 11.82 18.26 -13.28
CA ASN A 9 10.77 18.74 -14.17
C ASN A 9 9.94 19.86 -13.54
N GLY A 10 9.87 19.96 -12.20
CA GLY A 10 9.11 20.98 -11.48
C GLY A 10 9.72 22.37 -11.66
N GLU A 11 8.87 23.38 -11.84
CA GLU A 11 9.25 24.79 -11.92
C GLU A 11 9.25 25.39 -10.52
N LEU A 12 10.26 26.19 -10.19
CA LEU A 12 10.31 26.92 -8.92
C LEU A 12 9.62 28.27 -9.09
N LYS A 13 8.66 28.56 -8.22
CA LYS A 13 8.01 29.88 -8.10
C LYS A 13 8.73 30.81 -7.14
N GLU A 14 9.60 30.24 -6.33
CA GLU A 14 10.33 30.91 -5.24
C GLU A 14 11.80 30.99 -5.57
N GLU A 15 12.50 32.01 -5.10
CA GLU A 15 13.95 32.11 -5.17
C GLU A 15 14.57 31.21 -4.10
N ILE A 16 15.25 30.15 -4.52
CA ILE A 16 15.92 29.19 -3.65
C ILE A 16 17.40 29.14 -4.02
N TYR A 17 18.23 29.19 -3.00
CA TYR A 17 19.68 29.13 -3.12
C TYR A 17 20.20 27.92 -2.38
N MET A 18 21.30 27.36 -2.87
CA MET A 18 22.04 26.28 -2.22
C MET A 18 23.54 26.55 -2.31
N ASP A 19 24.30 25.98 -1.41
CA ASP A 19 25.74 25.98 -1.49
C ASP A 19 26.24 25.25 -2.75
N GLN A 20 27.40 25.63 -3.25
CA GLN A 20 27.99 24.89 -4.36
C GLN A 20 28.26 23.44 -3.93
N PRO A 21 27.85 22.44 -4.75
CA PRO A 21 28.06 21.05 -4.38
C PRO A 21 29.54 20.70 -4.23
N ASP A 22 29.86 19.77 -3.32
CA ASP A 22 31.21 19.26 -3.14
C ASP A 22 31.79 18.75 -4.47
N GLY A 23 33.02 19.16 -4.76
CA GLY A 23 33.68 18.83 -6.02
C GLY A 23 33.33 19.73 -7.21
N PHE A 24 32.33 20.64 -7.07
CA PHE A 24 31.93 21.61 -8.10
C PHE A 24 32.14 23.07 -7.62
N VAL A 25 32.84 23.27 -6.54
CA VAL A 25 33.18 24.62 -6.05
C VAL A 25 34.11 25.29 -7.07
N VAL A 26 33.69 26.45 -7.59
CA VAL A 26 34.48 27.18 -8.60
C VAL A 26 35.63 27.90 -7.91
N PRO A 27 36.91 27.66 -8.30
CA PRO A 27 38.07 28.32 -7.68
C PRO A 27 37.97 29.85 -7.74
N GLY A 28 38.17 30.51 -6.59
CA GLY A 28 38.03 31.95 -6.45
C GLY A 28 36.60 32.46 -6.28
N GLN A 29 35.64 31.56 -6.20
CA GLN A 29 34.20 31.87 -6.02
C GLN A 29 33.58 31.06 -4.88
N GLU A 30 34.34 30.62 -3.91
CA GLU A 30 33.96 29.75 -2.80
C GLU A 30 32.80 30.33 -1.96
N GLY A 31 32.72 31.65 -1.88
CA GLY A 31 31.63 32.34 -1.17
C GLY A 31 30.35 32.58 -1.97
N LYS A 32 30.27 32.10 -3.23
CA LYS A 32 29.06 32.20 -4.04
C LYS A 32 28.12 31.01 -3.82
N VAL A 33 26.85 31.25 -3.92
CA VAL A 33 25.80 30.24 -3.85
C VAL A 33 25.16 30.00 -5.23
N CYS A 34 24.58 28.84 -5.44
CA CYS A 34 23.84 28.50 -6.64
C CYS A 34 22.36 28.92 -6.48
N LYS A 35 21.84 29.74 -7.40
CA LYS A 35 20.40 29.98 -7.51
C LYS A 35 19.78 28.81 -8.28
N LEU A 36 18.80 28.14 -7.69
CA LEU A 36 18.09 27.04 -8.34
C LEU A 36 17.14 27.59 -9.42
N LEU A 37 17.22 27.05 -10.62
CA LEU A 37 16.32 27.36 -11.74
C LEU A 37 15.17 26.36 -11.85
N LYS A 38 15.36 25.16 -11.28
CA LYS A 38 14.36 24.08 -11.28
C LYS A 38 14.29 23.45 -9.89
N SER A 39 13.19 22.77 -9.63
CA SER A 39 13.03 21.97 -8.43
C SER A 39 14.10 20.89 -8.31
N LEU A 40 14.52 20.59 -7.08
CA LEU A 40 15.57 19.61 -6.79
C LEU A 40 15.10 18.61 -5.75
N TYR A 41 15.64 17.40 -5.80
CA TYR A 41 15.45 16.38 -4.76
C TYR A 41 15.86 16.93 -3.39
N GLY A 42 15.02 16.67 -2.37
CA GLY A 42 15.19 17.19 -1.01
C GLY A 42 14.42 18.48 -0.72
N LEU A 43 13.96 19.22 -1.72
CA LEU A 43 13.07 20.36 -1.50
C LEU A 43 11.68 19.90 -1.10
N LYS A 44 11.10 20.52 -0.08
CA LYS A 44 9.77 20.18 0.45
C LYS A 44 8.66 20.35 -0.58
N GLN A 45 8.75 21.32 -1.47
CA GLN A 45 7.78 21.65 -2.52
C GLN A 45 7.99 20.82 -3.80
N ALA A 46 9.12 20.16 -4.00
CA ALA A 46 9.45 19.46 -5.24
C ALA A 46 8.39 18.44 -5.69
N PRO A 47 7.83 17.59 -4.81
CA PRO A 47 6.78 16.65 -5.19
C PRO A 47 5.50 17.35 -5.69
N LYS A 48 5.15 18.50 -5.11
CA LYS A 48 3.98 19.27 -5.52
C LYS A 48 4.19 19.92 -6.87
N GLU A 49 5.33 20.57 -7.10
CA GLU A 49 5.62 21.24 -8.38
C GLU A 49 5.69 20.25 -9.55
N TRP A 50 6.21 19.05 -9.29
CA TRP A 50 6.15 17.94 -10.23
C TRP A 50 4.70 17.52 -10.53
N HIS A 51 3.90 17.26 -9.50
CA HIS A 51 2.50 16.87 -9.65
C HIS A 51 1.71 17.92 -10.43
N ASP A 52 1.84 19.20 -10.08
CA ASP A 52 1.14 20.30 -10.72
C ASP A 52 1.53 20.43 -12.22
N LYS A 53 2.79 20.16 -12.57
CA LYS A 53 3.23 20.14 -13.98
C LYS A 53 2.65 18.97 -14.74
N PHE A 54 2.68 17.78 -14.14
CA PHE A 54 2.14 16.55 -14.73
C PHE A 54 0.63 16.68 -14.95
N GLU A 55 -0.12 17.15 -13.95
CA GLU A 55 -1.57 17.40 -14.04
C GLU A 55 -1.90 18.37 -15.15
N ARG A 56 -1.22 19.54 -15.23
CA ARG A 56 -1.41 20.50 -16.30
C ARG A 56 -1.15 19.89 -17.69
N THR A 57 -0.13 19.08 -17.83
CA THR A 57 0.20 18.42 -19.09
C THR A 57 -0.88 17.45 -19.53
N LEU A 58 -1.39 16.62 -18.62
CA LEU A 58 -2.43 15.64 -18.92
C LEU A 58 -3.80 16.29 -19.17
N THR A 59 -4.17 17.28 -18.37
CA THR A 59 -5.46 17.98 -18.54
C THR A 59 -5.50 18.75 -19.85
N ALA A 60 -4.39 19.34 -20.28
CA ALA A 60 -4.27 19.96 -21.61
C ALA A 60 -4.42 18.93 -22.77
N ALA A 61 -4.11 17.65 -22.52
CA ALA A 61 -4.30 16.54 -23.48
C ALA A 61 -5.68 15.86 -23.34
N GLY A 62 -6.61 16.45 -22.58
CA GLY A 62 -7.98 15.96 -22.45
C GLY A 62 -8.18 14.85 -21.42
N PHE A 63 -7.20 14.62 -20.54
CA PHE A 63 -7.40 13.72 -19.41
C PHE A 63 -8.16 14.41 -18.28
N VAL A 64 -8.97 13.65 -17.58
CA VAL A 64 -9.73 14.09 -16.42
C VAL A 64 -9.07 13.54 -15.15
N VAL A 65 -8.92 14.38 -14.14
CA VAL A 65 -8.40 13.99 -12.82
C VAL A 65 -9.48 13.25 -12.04
N ASN A 66 -9.15 12.15 -11.40
CA ASN A 66 -10.10 11.41 -10.57
C ASN A 66 -10.40 12.17 -9.27
N ASP A 67 -11.68 12.24 -8.89
CA ASP A 67 -12.10 12.92 -7.66
C ASP A 67 -11.63 12.24 -6.38
N GLY A 68 -11.49 10.92 -6.40
CA GLY A 68 -11.09 10.11 -5.25
C GLY A 68 -9.58 10.08 -5.02
N ASP A 69 -8.79 10.19 -6.09
CA ASP A 69 -7.32 10.19 -6.04
C ASP A 69 -6.75 11.09 -7.14
N LYS A 70 -6.07 12.15 -6.74
CA LYS A 70 -5.51 13.15 -7.65
C LYS A 70 -4.30 12.65 -8.46
N CYS A 71 -3.76 11.48 -8.14
CA CYS A 71 -2.72 10.81 -8.92
C CYS A 71 -3.28 9.85 -9.98
N VAL A 72 -4.62 9.75 -10.12
CA VAL A 72 -5.28 8.92 -11.11
C VAL A 72 -5.94 9.83 -12.16
N TYR A 73 -5.61 9.58 -13.42
CA TYR A 73 -6.10 10.32 -14.58
C TYR A 73 -6.77 9.35 -15.54
N TYR A 74 -7.81 9.79 -16.21
CA TYR A 74 -8.49 8.95 -17.20
C TYR A 74 -8.98 9.76 -18.40
N ARG A 75 -9.10 9.09 -19.54
CA ARG A 75 -9.70 9.62 -20.76
C ARG A 75 -10.54 8.51 -21.40
N TYR A 76 -11.84 8.75 -21.54
CA TYR A 76 -12.79 7.82 -22.14
C TYR A 76 -13.54 8.47 -23.30
N GLY A 77 -13.79 7.70 -24.36
CA GLY A 77 -14.61 8.13 -25.50
C GLY A 77 -14.93 6.95 -26.42
N GLY A 78 -16.17 6.88 -26.91
CA GLY A 78 -16.55 5.82 -27.87
C GLY A 78 -16.49 4.37 -27.36
N GLY A 79 -16.63 4.15 -26.03
CA GLY A 79 -16.51 2.82 -25.42
C GLY A 79 -15.07 2.39 -25.14
N GLU A 80 -14.09 3.23 -25.42
CA GLU A 80 -12.66 2.98 -25.22
C GLU A 80 -12.07 3.98 -24.23
N GLY A 81 -11.00 3.59 -23.54
CA GLY A 81 -10.40 4.50 -22.58
C GLY A 81 -9.02 4.08 -22.11
N VAL A 82 -8.36 5.06 -21.47
CA VAL A 82 -7.07 4.89 -20.82
C VAL A 82 -7.14 5.46 -19.42
N ILE A 83 -6.52 4.76 -18.47
CA ILE A 83 -6.30 5.21 -17.08
C ILE A 83 -4.80 5.26 -16.85
N LEU A 84 -4.34 6.36 -16.25
CA LEU A 84 -2.96 6.52 -15.78
C LEU A 84 -2.98 6.65 -14.25
N CYS A 85 -2.05 5.96 -13.60
CA CYS A 85 -1.80 6.08 -12.16
C CYS A 85 -0.36 6.55 -11.97
N LEU A 86 -0.18 7.75 -11.43
CA LEU A 86 1.12 8.35 -11.14
C LEU A 86 1.55 8.01 -9.71
N TYR A 87 2.76 7.51 -9.55
CA TYR A 87 3.40 7.37 -8.25
C TYR A 87 4.84 7.90 -8.32
N VAL A 88 5.03 9.16 -8.02
CA VAL A 88 6.28 9.92 -8.12
C VAL A 88 6.86 9.86 -9.53
N ASP A 89 7.74 8.91 -9.83
CA ASP A 89 8.42 8.64 -11.10
C ASP A 89 7.78 7.48 -11.89
N ASP A 90 7.10 6.59 -11.20
CA ASP A 90 6.42 5.45 -11.81
C ASP A 90 5.03 5.82 -12.35
N ILE A 91 4.74 5.43 -13.60
CA ILE A 91 3.41 5.57 -14.20
C ILE A 91 2.91 4.21 -14.69
N LEU A 92 1.78 3.78 -14.13
CA LEU A 92 1.00 2.67 -14.65
C LEU A 92 0.00 3.19 -15.68
N ILE A 93 -0.07 2.52 -16.82
CA ILE A 93 -1.00 2.84 -17.91
C ILE A 93 -1.86 1.61 -18.18
N PHE A 94 -3.17 1.77 -18.04
CA PHE A 94 -4.18 0.78 -18.38
C PHE A 94 -5.02 1.29 -19.54
N GLY A 95 -5.29 0.45 -20.53
CA GLY A 95 -6.10 0.85 -21.67
C GLY A 95 -6.92 -0.32 -22.20
N THR A 96 -8.03 0.00 -22.82
CA THR A 96 -8.92 -0.99 -23.48
C THR A 96 -8.31 -1.56 -24.75
N LYS A 97 -7.36 -0.82 -25.37
CA LYS A 97 -6.61 -1.22 -26.59
C LYS A 97 -5.15 -0.87 -26.47
N LEU A 98 -4.28 -1.70 -27.07
CA LEU A 98 -2.83 -1.48 -27.09
C LEU A 98 -2.42 -0.21 -27.85
N ASP A 99 -3.13 0.14 -28.91
CA ASP A 99 -2.85 1.35 -29.69
C ASP A 99 -3.05 2.62 -28.87
N LEU A 100 -4.09 2.66 -28.02
CA LEU A 100 -4.32 3.79 -27.09
C LEU A 100 -3.21 3.88 -26.04
N ILE A 101 -2.75 2.74 -25.54
CA ILE A 101 -1.62 2.71 -24.59
C ILE A 101 -0.36 3.25 -25.29
N LYS A 102 -0.10 2.85 -26.52
CA LYS A 102 1.05 3.33 -27.32
C LYS A 102 0.96 4.83 -27.58
N GLU A 103 -0.20 5.34 -28.02
CA GLU A 103 -0.43 6.77 -28.22
C GLU A 103 -0.09 7.60 -26.97
N VAL A 104 -0.53 7.12 -25.79
CA VAL A 104 -0.27 7.79 -24.52
C VAL A 104 1.20 7.72 -24.13
N LYS A 105 1.87 6.56 -24.36
CA LYS A 105 3.32 6.43 -24.13
C LYS A 105 4.12 7.38 -25.02
N ASP A 106 3.76 7.49 -26.30
CA ASP A 106 4.40 8.39 -27.25
C ASP A 106 4.16 9.86 -26.87
N PHE A 107 2.95 10.21 -26.42
CA PHE A 107 2.63 11.54 -25.90
C PHE A 107 3.48 11.89 -24.68
N LEU A 108 3.52 11.03 -23.66
CA LEU A 108 4.29 11.26 -22.45
C LEU A 108 5.80 11.38 -22.73
N SER A 109 6.32 10.55 -23.64
CA SER A 109 7.73 10.59 -24.06
C SER A 109 8.13 11.85 -24.82
N ARG A 110 7.16 12.55 -25.45
CA ARG A 110 7.39 13.89 -26.02
C ARG A 110 7.39 14.99 -24.97
N CYS A 111 6.65 14.81 -23.86
CA CYS A 111 6.53 15.82 -22.82
C CYS A 111 7.60 15.72 -21.74
N PHE A 112 8.09 14.50 -21.46
CA PHE A 112 9.03 14.21 -20.39
C PHE A 112 10.10 13.22 -20.86
N GLU A 113 11.28 13.28 -20.26
CA GLU A 113 12.29 12.24 -20.48
C GLU A 113 11.90 10.97 -19.74
N MET A 114 11.52 9.93 -20.47
CA MET A 114 10.93 8.73 -19.93
C MET A 114 11.60 7.45 -20.42
N LYS A 115 11.48 6.40 -19.61
CA LYS A 115 11.82 5.03 -19.97
C LYS A 115 10.55 4.18 -20.03
N ASP A 116 10.32 3.52 -21.16
CA ASP A 116 9.28 2.48 -21.25
C ASP A 116 9.80 1.17 -20.66
N LEU A 117 9.16 0.71 -19.59
CA LEU A 117 9.50 -0.55 -18.91
C LEU A 117 8.70 -1.75 -19.44
N GLY A 118 7.86 -1.56 -20.47
CA GLY A 118 7.00 -2.62 -20.99
C GLY A 118 5.79 -2.92 -20.13
N VAL A 119 5.39 -4.19 -20.12
CA VAL A 119 4.29 -4.67 -19.26
C VAL A 119 4.78 -4.73 -17.83
N ALA A 120 4.02 -4.11 -16.91
CA ALA A 120 4.39 -4.07 -15.50
C ALA A 120 4.35 -5.49 -14.90
N ASP A 121 5.47 -5.93 -14.35
CA ASP A 121 5.65 -7.18 -13.61
C ASP A 121 5.95 -6.94 -12.12
N VAL A 122 6.56 -5.80 -11.80
CA VAL A 122 6.79 -5.32 -10.44
C VAL A 122 6.48 -3.84 -10.37
N ILE A 123 5.74 -3.42 -9.34
CA ILE A 123 5.52 -2.02 -8.98
C ILE A 123 5.52 -1.86 -7.47
N LEU A 124 6.24 -0.86 -6.93
CA LEU A 124 6.31 -0.59 -5.49
C LEU A 124 6.65 -1.84 -4.66
N ASN A 125 7.58 -2.66 -5.12
CA ASN A 125 7.94 -3.95 -4.52
C ASN A 125 6.78 -4.98 -4.45
N ILE A 126 5.72 -4.80 -5.24
CA ILE A 126 4.64 -5.77 -5.43
C ILE A 126 4.84 -6.41 -6.80
N LYS A 127 4.98 -7.72 -6.83
CA LYS A 127 5.06 -8.52 -8.05
C LYS A 127 3.65 -8.81 -8.56
N LEU A 128 3.45 -8.67 -9.87
CA LEU A 128 2.20 -8.95 -10.55
C LEU A 128 2.37 -10.24 -11.37
N LEU A 129 1.75 -11.32 -10.91
CA LEU A 129 1.69 -12.57 -11.67
C LEU A 129 0.37 -12.62 -12.42
N ARG A 130 0.43 -12.90 -13.70
CA ARG A 130 -0.77 -13.09 -14.54
C ARG A 130 -0.92 -14.56 -14.87
N ASP A 131 -2.14 -15.07 -14.76
CA ASP A 131 -2.46 -16.42 -15.18
C ASP A 131 -3.05 -16.44 -16.62
N GLU A 132 -3.20 -17.66 -17.15
CA GLU A 132 -3.73 -17.88 -18.50
C GLU A 132 -5.22 -17.49 -18.62
N ASN A 133 -5.94 -17.41 -17.53
CA ASN A 133 -7.37 -17.06 -17.48
C ASN A 133 -7.61 -15.55 -17.31
N GLY A 134 -6.53 -14.75 -17.32
CA GLY A 134 -6.58 -13.29 -17.12
C GLY A 134 -6.66 -12.86 -15.67
N GLY A 135 -6.48 -13.77 -14.73
CA GLY A 135 -6.33 -13.44 -13.30
C GLY A 135 -5.00 -12.76 -13.01
N ILE A 136 -4.96 -11.99 -11.92
CA ILE A 136 -3.77 -11.28 -11.46
C ILE A 136 -3.53 -11.57 -9.99
N THR A 137 -2.31 -12.00 -9.66
CA THR A 137 -1.88 -12.18 -8.26
C THR A 137 -0.89 -11.08 -7.88
N LEU A 138 -1.19 -10.37 -6.79
CA LEU A 138 -0.30 -9.40 -6.16
C LEU A 138 0.51 -10.07 -5.06
N LEU A 139 1.82 -10.06 -5.17
CA LEU A 139 2.73 -10.84 -4.35
C LEU A 139 3.90 -9.98 -3.84
N GLN A 140 4.27 -10.16 -2.56
CA GLN A 140 5.44 -9.53 -1.96
C GLN A 140 6.42 -10.54 -1.35
N SER A 141 6.53 -11.77 -1.89
CA SER A 141 7.42 -12.80 -1.36
C SER A 141 8.85 -12.31 -1.17
N HIS A 142 9.39 -11.63 -2.17
CA HIS A 142 10.74 -11.08 -2.12
C HIS A 142 10.93 -10.03 -1.00
N TYR A 143 9.91 -9.21 -0.75
CA TYR A 143 9.95 -8.27 0.35
C TYR A 143 9.82 -8.98 1.71
N VAL A 144 9.00 -10.02 1.81
CA VAL A 144 8.91 -10.88 3.01
C VAL A 144 10.28 -11.49 3.33
N GLU A 145 10.94 -12.08 2.33
CA GLU A 145 12.29 -12.66 2.48
C GLU A 145 13.30 -11.60 2.94
N LYS A 146 13.28 -10.42 2.34
CA LYS A 146 14.14 -9.29 2.74
C LYS A 146 13.91 -8.88 4.19
N VAL A 147 12.65 -8.83 4.65
CA VAL A 147 12.30 -8.50 6.05
C VAL A 147 12.79 -9.60 6.99
N LEU A 148 12.53 -10.87 6.67
CA LEU A 148 12.98 -12.02 7.47
C LEU A 148 14.51 -12.04 7.59
N SER A 149 15.23 -11.84 6.49
CA SER A 149 16.70 -11.82 6.47
C SER A 149 17.25 -10.65 7.29
N ARG A 150 16.73 -9.43 7.05
CA ARG A 150 17.16 -8.21 7.74
C ARG A 150 17.06 -8.32 9.26
N PHE A 151 16.05 -9.01 9.76
CA PHE A 151 15.78 -9.11 11.19
C PHE A 151 16.17 -10.47 11.79
N GLY A 152 16.83 -11.34 11.02
CA GLY A 152 17.39 -12.61 11.51
C GLY A 152 16.35 -13.73 11.73
N TYR A 153 15.29 -13.75 10.92
CA TYR A 153 14.24 -14.77 10.99
C TYR A 153 14.21 -15.72 9.77
N SER A 154 15.28 -15.74 8.95
CA SER A 154 15.34 -16.59 7.75
C SER A 154 15.21 -18.08 8.06
N ASP A 155 15.79 -18.54 9.18
CA ASP A 155 15.85 -19.96 9.55
C ASP A 155 14.92 -20.32 10.72
N CYS A 156 13.95 -19.45 11.04
CA CYS A 156 13.03 -19.71 12.13
C CYS A 156 11.99 -20.78 11.76
N THR A 157 11.54 -21.54 12.76
CA THR A 157 10.43 -22.50 12.59
C THR A 157 9.12 -21.75 12.34
N PRO A 158 8.35 -22.08 11.29
CA PRO A 158 7.08 -21.45 10.99
C PRO A 158 6.06 -21.54 12.13
N SER A 159 5.17 -20.54 12.22
CA SER A 159 4.00 -20.54 13.11
C SER A 159 2.72 -20.70 12.30
N PRO A 160 1.71 -21.42 12.79
CA PRO A 160 0.46 -21.64 12.04
C PRO A 160 -0.47 -20.42 12.01
N THR A 161 -0.32 -19.46 12.94
CA THR A 161 -1.16 -18.26 13.01
C THR A 161 -0.32 -17.02 13.36
N PRO A 162 -0.70 -15.83 12.86
CA PRO A 162 0.06 -14.61 13.13
C PRO A 162 -0.13 -14.08 14.55
N TYR A 163 -1.20 -14.49 15.24
CA TYR A 163 -1.53 -14.06 16.59
C TYR A 163 -2.01 -15.24 17.43
N ASP A 164 -1.73 -15.21 18.74
CA ASP A 164 -2.21 -16.17 19.70
C ASP A 164 -3.33 -15.55 20.54
N ALA A 165 -4.56 -16.03 20.35
CA ALA A 165 -5.73 -15.49 21.03
C ALA A 165 -5.71 -15.72 22.56
N SER A 166 -4.92 -16.68 23.03
CA SER A 166 -4.77 -16.98 24.47
C SER A 166 -3.87 -15.96 25.20
N VAL A 167 -3.05 -15.18 24.43
CA VAL A 167 -2.11 -14.22 24.99
C VAL A 167 -2.76 -12.83 25.12
N LEU A 168 -2.94 -12.38 26.35
CA LEU A 168 -3.41 -11.02 26.64
C LEU A 168 -2.19 -10.09 26.75
N LEU A 169 -1.96 -9.27 25.72
CA LEU A 169 -0.91 -8.25 25.73
C LEU A 169 -1.34 -7.05 26.58
N GLN A 170 -0.49 -6.63 27.52
CA GLN A 170 -0.70 -5.50 28.42
C GLN A 170 0.42 -4.48 28.29
N LYS A 171 0.18 -3.25 28.74
CA LYS A 171 1.22 -2.20 28.76
C LYS A 171 2.43 -2.64 29.58
N ASN A 172 3.62 -2.55 28.96
CA ASN A 172 4.87 -2.86 29.66
C ASN A 172 5.14 -1.83 30.77
N ARG A 173 5.26 -2.31 32.00
CA ARG A 173 5.62 -1.51 33.19
C ARG A 173 7.12 -1.53 33.50
N ARG A 174 7.89 -2.39 32.80
CA ARG A 174 9.34 -2.54 32.97
C ARG A 174 10.10 -1.67 31.96
N ILE A 175 11.41 -1.85 31.90
CA ILE A 175 12.29 -1.18 30.91
C ILE A 175 11.87 -1.66 29.51
N ALA A 176 11.87 -0.74 28.54
CA ALA A 176 11.62 -1.09 27.14
C ALA A 176 12.77 -1.95 26.58
N ARG A 177 12.44 -2.96 25.78
CA ARG A 177 13.40 -3.80 25.10
C ARG A 177 13.52 -3.37 23.65
N ASP A 178 14.72 -3.00 23.18
CA ASP A 178 15.09 -2.65 21.80
C ASP A 178 13.95 -1.98 20.98
N GLN A 179 13.54 -0.80 21.45
CA GLN A 179 12.41 -0.05 20.90
C GLN A 179 12.61 0.28 19.41
N LEU A 180 13.84 0.64 19.02
CA LEU A 180 14.14 1.04 17.65
C LEU A 180 13.90 -0.13 16.68
N ARG A 181 14.48 -1.28 16.99
CA ARG A 181 14.33 -2.49 16.18
C ARG A 181 12.88 -2.96 16.13
N TYR A 182 12.17 -2.91 17.27
CA TYR A 182 10.74 -3.23 17.32
C TYR A 182 9.93 -2.34 16.37
N SER A 183 10.16 -1.02 16.41
CA SER A 183 9.44 -0.07 15.54
C SER A 183 9.76 -0.27 14.05
N GLN A 184 11.00 -0.61 13.72
CA GLN A 184 11.40 -0.91 12.33
C GLN A 184 10.70 -2.17 11.80
N ILE A 185 10.58 -3.23 12.61
CA ILE A 185 9.86 -4.45 12.23
C ILE A 185 8.37 -4.11 12.04
N ILE A 186 7.74 -3.44 13.00
CA ILE A 186 6.33 -3.05 12.90
C ILE A 186 6.08 -2.22 11.63
N GLY A 187 6.94 -1.26 11.31
CA GLY A 187 6.83 -0.48 10.07
C GLY A 187 6.85 -1.34 8.80
N SER A 188 7.76 -2.33 8.76
CA SER A 188 7.85 -3.28 7.64
C SER A 188 6.60 -4.16 7.53
N LEU A 189 6.11 -4.65 8.67
CA LEU A 189 4.88 -5.46 8.74
C LEU A 189 3.62 -4.66 8.38
N MET A 190 3.54 -3.39 8.77
CA MET A 190 2.44 -2.50 8.38
C MET A 190 2.37 -2.31 6.86
N TYR A 191 3.51 -2.21 6.20
CA TYR A 191 3.56 -2.12 4.74
C TYR A 191 3.01 -3.40 4.09
N LEU A 192 3.45 -4.59 4.52
CA LEU A 192 2.91 -5.88 4.07
C LEU A 192 1.40 -5.99 4.29
N ALA A 193 0.96 -5.72 5.53
CA ALA A 193 -0.46 -5.81 5.92
C ALA A 193 -1.36 -4.92 5.07
N SER A 194 -0.87 -3.75 4.67
CA SER A 194 -1.65 -2.80 3.89
C SER A 194 -1.64 -3.04 2.38
N ALA A 195 -0.70 -3.84 1.88
CA ALA A 195 -0.51 -4.05 0.46
C ALA A 195 -1.04 -5.41 -0.01
N THR A 196 -0.50 -6.52 0.53
CA THR A 196 -0.80 -7.87 0.04
C THR A 196 -1.10 -8.90 1.13
N ARG A 197 -0.97 -8.54 2.41
CA ARG A 197 -1.09 -9.48 3.53
C ARG A 197 -2.14 -8.99 4.56
N PRO A 198 -3.41 -8.93 4.19
CA PRO A 198 -4.49 -8.56 5.12
C PRO A 198 -4.59 -9.49 6.33
N ASP A 199 -4.18 -10.73 6.21
CA ASP A 199 -4.17 -11.78 7.23
C ASP A 199 -3.34 -11.42 8.49
N ILE A 200 -2.29 -10.61 8.36
CA ILE A 200 -1.49 -10.16 9.51
C ILE A 200 -2.00 -8.84 10.11
N SER A 201 -3.00 -8.19 9.53
CA SER A 201 -3.41 -6.82 9.90
C SER A 201 -3.81 -6.68 11.36
N PHE A 202 -4.56 -7.64 11.91
CA PHE A 202 -4.96 -7.64 13.32
C PHE A 202 -3.75 -7.69 14.26
N ALA A 203 -2.84 -8.66 14.04
CA ALA A 203 -1.65 -8.85 14.86
C ALA A 203 -0.77 -7.59 14.83
N VAL A 204 -0.52 -7.03 13.65
CA VAL A 204 0.30 -5.82 13.47
C VAL A 204 -0.36 -4.62 14.12
N SER A 205 -1.68 -4.45 13.98
CA SER A 205 -2.44 -3.37 14.63
C SER A 205 -2.34 -3.46 16.16
N LYS A 206 -2.46 -4.65 16.73
CA LYS A 206 -2.29 -4.86 18.18
C LYS A 206 -0.88 -4.53 18.64
N LEU A 207 0.13 -5.05 17.96
CA LEU A 207 1.54 -4.87 18.33
C LEU A 207 2.01 -3.42 18.14
N SER A 208 1.46 -2.69 17.18
CA SER A 208 1.81 -1.28 16.93
C SER A 208 1.49 -0.36 18.11
N ARG A 209 0.54 -0.74 18.99
CA ARG A 209 0.19 0.02 20.20
C ARG A 209 1.33 0.06 21.22
N PHE A 210 2.27 -0.86 21.15
CA PHE A 210 3.35 -1.01 22.13
C PHE A 210 4.71 -0.49 21.63
N VAL A 211 4.76 0.17 20.46
CA VAL A 211 5.99 0.69 19.84
C VAL A 211 6.76 1.64 20.76
N SER A 212 6.08 2.43 21.59
CA SER A 212 6.73 3.38 22.50
C SER A 212 7.47 2.69 23.66
N LYS A 213 7.00 1.54 24.11
CA LYS A 213 7.59 0.82 25.25
C LYS A 213 7.37 -0.70 25.15
N PRO A 214 8.01 -1.40 24.17
CA PRO A 214 7.85 -2.85 24.03
C PRO A 214 8.46 -3.62 25.19
N GLY A 215 7.80 -4.68 25.64
CA GLY A 215 8.29 -5.66 26.62
C GLY A 215 8.48 -7.03 26.00
N ASP A 216 8.92 -8.02 26.80
CA ASP A 216 9.20 -9.37 26.32
C ASP A 216 7.98 -10.05 25.69
N ASP A 217 6.79 -9.90 26.27
CA ASP A 217 5.55 -10.47 25.72
C ASP A 217 5.23 -9.91 24.35
N HIS A 218 5.49 -8.59 24.14
CA HIS A 218 5.30 -7.96 22.84
C HIS A 218 6.29 -8.48 21.80
N TRP A 219 7.53 -8.74 22.20
CA TRP A 219 8.55 -9.33 21.36
C TRP A 219 8.20 -10.76 20.97
N HIS A 220 7.78 -11.61 21.91
CA HIS A 220 7.35 -12.98 21.61
C HIS A 220 6.16 -13.00 20.62
N ALA A 221 5.21 -12.09 20.80
CA ALA A 221 4.08 -11.96 19.88
C ALA A 221 4.52 -11.45 18.49
N LEU A 222 5.51 -10.54 18.43
CA LEU A 222 6.10 -10.06 17.18
C LEU A 222 6.86 -11.18 16.45
N GLU A 223 7.66 -11.96 17.17
CA GLU A 223 8.35 -13.15 16.65
C GLU A 223 7.38 -14.15 16.03
N ARG A 224 6.20 -14.33 16.64
CA ARG A 224 5.15 -15.18 16.08
C ARG A 224 4.69 -14.71 14.71
N VAL A 225 4.51 -13.40 14.50
CA VAL A 225 4.18 -12.84 13.19
C VAL A 225 5.29 -13.11 12.18
N MET A 226 6.55 -12.93 12.54
CA MET A 226 7.69 -13.21 11.66
C MET A 226 7.75 -14.70 11.27
N ARG A 227 7.51 -15.59 12.21
CA ARG A 227 7.44 -17.04 11.98
C ARG A 227 6.25 -17.44 11.10
N TYR A 228 5.11 -16.76 11.25
CA TYR A 228 3.96 -16.96 10.37
C TYR A 228 4.28 -16.51 8.93
N LEU A 229 4.92 -15.37 8.75
CA LEU A 229 5.35 -14.89 7.43
C LEU A 229 6.36 -15.86 6.79
N LYS A 230 7.25 -16.47 7.56
CA LYS A 230 8.16 -17.51 7.03
C LYS A 230 7.39 -18.69 6.43
N GLY A 231 6.33 -19.14 7.09
CA GLY A 231 5.50 -20.25 6.60
C GLY A 231 4.56 -19.89 5.46
N THR A 232 4.35 -18.59 5.22
CA THR A 232 3.40 -18.09 4.22
C THR A 232 4.03 -17.04 3.28
N ALA A 233 5.33 -17.12 3.05
CA ALA A 233 6.07 -16.14 2.26
C ALA A 233 5.58 -16.06 0.79
N SER A 234 5.06 -17.17 0.25
CA SER A 234 4.52 -17.26 -1.10
C SER A 234 3.06 -16.82 -1.23
N TYR A 235 2.42 -16.35 -0.14
CA TYR A 235 1.01 -15.93 -0.22
C TYR A 235 0.88 -14.58 -0.92
N GLY A 236 -0.07 -14.52 -1.87
CA GLY A 236 -0.45 -13.31 -2.59
C GLY A 236 -1.95 -13.19 -2.75
N ILE A 237 -2.45 -11.97 -2.97
CA ILE A 237 -3.86 -11.73 -3.24
C ILE A 237 -4.12 -11.99 -4.73
N HIS A 238 -5.02 -12.93 -5.01
CA HIS A 238 -5.41 -13.32 -6.34
C HIS A 238 -6.76 -12.70 -6.73
N TYR A 239 -6.80 -12.05 -7.87
CA TYR A 239 -7.98 -11.44 -8.47
C TYR A 239 -8.38 -12.24 -9.71
N THR A 240 -9.56 -12.85 -9.69
CA THR A 240 -10.10 -13.63 -10.82
C THR A 240 -10.86 -12.75 -11.82
N GLY A 241 -11.11 -11.48 -11.49
CA GLY A 241 -11.97 -10.58 -12.26
C GLY A 241 -13.47 -10.73 -11.97
N TYR A 242 -13.87 -11.69 -11.15
CA TYR A 242 -15.27 -11.94 -10.76
C TYR A 242 -15.39 -12.17 -9.25
N PRO A 243 -16.51 -11.77 -8.60
CA PRO A 243 -17.56 -10.92 -9.17
C PRO A 243 -17.05 -9.49 -9.48
N ARG A 244 -17.61 -8.84 -10.50
CA ARG A 244 -17.30 -7.44 -10.85
C ARG A 244 -18.10 -6.44 -9.99
N VAL A 245 -18.30 -6.80 -8.74
CA VAL A 245 -19.05 -6.01 -7.75
C VAL A 245 -18.10 -5.74 -6.58
N LEU A 246 -18.11 -4.51 -6.12
CA LEU A 246 -17.40 -4.14 -4.89
C LEU A 246 -18.26 -4.60 -3.71
N GLU A 247 -17.75 -5.56 -2.94
CA GLU A 247 -18.37 -6.02 -1.71
C GLU A 247 -17.59 -5.44 -0.52
N GLY A 248 -18.29 -5.14 0.57
CA GLY A 248 -17.67 -4.59 1.78
C GLY A 248 -18.19 -5.30 3.01
N TYR A 249 -17.27 -5.75 3.84
CA TYR A 249 -17.53 -6.40 5.12
C TYR A 249 -17.04 -5.51 6.25
N SER A 250 -17.80 -5.44 7.34
CA SER A 250 -17.39 -4.71 8.54
C SER A 250 -17.72 -5.50 9.80
N ASP A 251 -16.83 -5.45 10.76
CA ASP A 251 -17.01 -6.03 12.08
C ASP A 251 -16.56 -5.07 13.17
N SER A 252 -17.13 -5.18 14.36
CA SER A 252 -16.70 -4.42 15.53
C SER A 252 -16.70 -5.29 16.78
N ASN A 253 -15.55 -5.35 17.45
CA ASN A 253 -15.43 -6.01 18.74
C ASN A 253 -15.42 -4.97 19.85
N TRP A 254 -16.39 -5.10 20.77
CA TRP A 254 -16.69 -4.16 21.86
C TRP A 254 -15.69 -4.29 22.96
N ILE A 255 -14.68 -4.08 23.24
CA ILE A 255 -13.67 -4.25 24.29
C ILE A 255 -12.60 -5.26 23.86
N SER A 256 -11.85 -4.93 22.85
CA SER A 256 -10.66 -5.70 22.46
C SER A 256 -9.39 -5.30 23.22
N ASP A 257 -9.46 -4.24 24.02
CA ASP A 257 -8.36 -3.72 24.84
C ASP A 257 -8.82 -3.52 26.27
N ALA A 258 -8.36 -4.42 27.16
CA ALA A 258 -8.72 -4.39 28.58
C ALA A 258 -8.09 -3.18 29.32
N ASP A 259 -6.96 -2.65 28.82
CA ASP A 259 -6.25 -1.52 29.46
C ASP A 259 -6.87 -0.15 29.13
N GLU A 260 -7.42 0.01 27.92
CA GLU A 260 -7.93 1.32 27.44
C GLU A 260 -9.44 1.32 27.16
N ILE A 261 -10.13 0.19 27.35
CA ILE A 261 -11.60 0.03 27.10
C ILE A 261 -11.95 0.53 25.68
N LYS A 262 -11.12 0.19 24.69
CA LYS A 262 -11.31 0.61 23.30
C LYS A 262 -11.86 -0.53 22.45
N ALA A 263 -12.89 -0.22 21.68
CA ALA A 263 -13.40 -1.10 20.63
C ALA A 263 -12.43 -1.16 19.46
N THR A 264 -12.32 -2.33 18.83
CA THR A 264 -11.62 -2.50 17.56
C THR A 264 -12.65 -2.70 16.46
N SER A 265 -12.60 -1.87 15.42
CA SER A 265 -13.41 -2.05 14.22
C SER A 265 -12.51 -2.50 13.07
N GLY A 266 -12.94 -3.54 12.39
CA GLY A 266 -12.30 -4.06 11.18
C GLY A 266 -13.23 -3.93 9.98
N TYR A 267 -12.66 -3.82 8.79
CA TYR A 267 -13.41 -3.87 7.56
C TYR A 267 -12.49 -4.35 6.43
N VAL A 268 -13.08 -4.96 5.44
CA VAL A 268 -12.43 -5.36 4.21
C VAL A 268 -13.39 -5.13 3.04
N PHE A 269 -12.84 -4.66 1.94
CA PHE A 269 -13.55 -4.64 0.66
C PHE A 269 -12.94 -5.69 -0.24
N THR A 270 -13.77 -6.36 -1.03
CA THR A 270 -13.35 -7.31 -2.05
C THR A 270 -13.84 -6.86 -3.42
N LEU A 271 -13.03 -7.10 -4.44
CA LEU A 271 -13.36 -6.87 -5.85
C LEU A 271 -12.68 -7.95 -6.68
N GLY A 272 -13.44 -8.59 -7.56
CA GLY A 272 -12.89 -9.62 -8.43
C GLY A 272 -12.32 -10.83 -7.68
N GLY A 273 -12.89 -11.17 -6.52
CA GLY A 273 -12.45 -12.30 -5.69
C GLY A 273 -11.25 -12.02 -4.80
N GLY A 274 -10.69 -10.80 -4.81
CA GLY A 274 -9.54 -10.42 -3.99
C GLY A 274 -9.83 -9.24 -3.07
N ALA A 275 -9.15 -9.21 -1.91
CA ALA A 275 -9.27 -8.11 -0.96
C ALA A 275 -8.65 -6.82 -1.51
N VAL A 276 -9.37 -5.71 -1.39
CA VAL A 276 -8.89 -4.36 -1.68
C VAL A 276 -8.66 -3.65 -0.35
N SER A 277 -7.42 -3.60 0.12
CA SER A 277 -7.08 -2.95 1.39
C SER A 277 -7.32 -1.44 1.36
N SER A 278 -7.79 -0.87 2.47
CA SER A 278 -8.08 0.56 2.60
C SER A 278 -7.52 1.13 3.90
N ARG A 279 -6.59 2.08 3.80
CA ARG A 279 -5.93 2.76 4.93
C ARG A 279 -6.73 3.89 5.59
N HIS A 280 -7.81 4.43 4.98
CA HIS A 280 -8.44 5.69 5.43
C HIS A 280 -9.93 5.55 5.76
N VAL A 281 -10.24 5.02 6.95
CA VAL A 281 -11.61 4.81 7.43
C VAL A 281 -12.42 6.10 7.51
N LYS A 282 -11.88 7.19 8.08
CA LYS A 282 -12.67 8.41 8.35
C LYS A 282 -13.22 9.12 7.10
N ARG A 283 -12.44 9.21 6.03
CA ARG A 283 -12.90 9.83 4.78
C ARG A 283 -13.89 8.96 4.01
N ARG A 284 -13.70 7.64 4.06
CA ARG A 284 -14.50 6.68 3.29
C ARG A 284 -15.85 6.35 3.95
N LEU A 285 -15.97 6.41 5.27
CA LEU A 285 -17.28 6.31 5.95
C LEU A 285 -18.26 7.39 5.48
N LYS A 286 -17.77 8.60 5.22
CA LYS A 286 -18.60 9.69 4.66
C LYS A 286 -19.04 9.37 3.22
N SER A 287 -18.16 8.78 2.42
CA SER A 287 -18.45 8.33 1.06
C SER A 287 -19.42 7.14 1.04
N VAL A 288 -19.22 6.14 1.90
CA VAL A 288 -20.14 4.98 2.05
C VAL A 288 -21.54 5.43 2.45
N ARG A 289 -21.68 6.37 3.40
CA ARG A 289 -23.00 6.94 3.75
C ARG A 289 -23.65 7.66 2.56
N LYS A 290 -22.88 8.43 1.79
CA LYS A 290 -23.38 9.11 0.60
C LYS A 290 -23.86 8.10 -0.44
N LEU A 291 -23.06 7.06 -0.71
CA LEU A 291 -23.41 6.00 -1.67
C LEU A 291 -24.64 5.19 -1.25
N ARG A 292 -24.79 4.90 0.06
CA ARG A 292 -25.99 4.26 0.59
C ARG A 292 -27.23 5.15 0.38
N ASN A 293 -27.12 6.42 0.72
CA ASN A 293 -28.25 7.35 0.60
C ASN A 293 -28.64 7.64 -0.86
N SER A 294 -27.72 7.48 -1.81
CA SER A 294 -27.99 7.56 -3.25
C SER A 294 -28.43 6.24 -3.87
N GLY A 295 -28.60 5.16 -3.10
CA GLY A 295 -29.02 3.85 -3.60
C GLY A 295 -27.96 3.08 -4.39
N VAL A 296 -26.71 3.57 -4.42
CA VAL A 296 -25.61 2.89 -5.14
C VAL A 296 -25.12 1.65 -4.41
N ILE A 297 -25.27 1.59 -3.08
CA ILE A 297 -24.93 0.43 -2.26
C ILE A 297 -26.10 0.05 -1.35
N THR A 298 -26.24 -1.25 -1.07
CA THR A 298 -27.14 -1.82 -0.06
C THR A 298 -26.34 -2.27 1.16
N LEU A 299 -27.01 -2.34 2.32
CA LEU A 299 -26.42 -2.87 3.57
C LEU A 299 -27.28 -4.04 4.01
N ASP A 300 -26.65 -5.21 4.10
CA ASP A 300 -27.29 -6.44 4.54
C ASP A 300 -26.57 -7.01 5.77
N TYR A 301 -27.30 -7.79 6.56
CA TYR A 301 -26.72 -8.52 7.68
C TYR A 301 -25.99 -9.76 7.15
N ILE A 302 -24.77 -9.99 7.67
CA ILE A 302 -24.02 -11.21 7.43
C ILE A 302 -23.74 -11.94 8.76
N GLN A 303 -23.86 -13.25 8.76
CA GLN A 303 -23.48 -14.07 9.91
C GLN A 303 -21.98 -13.96 10.18
N THR A 304 -21.59 -13.96 11.47
CA THR A 304 -20.19 -13.83 11.89
C THR A 304 -19.26 -14.85 11.19
N SER A 305 -19.71 -16.10 11.01
CA SER A 305 -18.93 -17.15 10.33
C SER A 305 -18.66 -16.89 8.85
N LYS A 306 -19.36 -15.96 8.23
CA LYS A 306 -19.21 -15.54 6.83
C LYS A 306 -18.70 -14.09 6.70
N ASN A 307 -18.44 -13.42 7.82
CA ASN A 307 -18.00 -12.04 7.82
C ASN A 307 -16.48 -11.96 7.66
N LEU A 308 -16.01 -11.59 6.49
CA LEU A 308 -14.58 -11.47 6.17
C LEU A 308 -13.85 -10.40 7.00
N ALA A 309 -14.58 -9.51 7.68
CA ALA A 309 -13.99 -8.52 8.58
C ALA A 309 -13.70 -9.05 9.99
N ASP A 310 -14.21 -10.23 10.36
CA ASP A 310 -14.02 -10.84 11.68
C ASP A 310 -12.54 -11.02 12.07
N PRO A 311 -11.63 -11.50 11.18
CA PRO A 311 -10.21 -11.62 11.46
C PRO A 311 -9.49 -10.29 11.73
N PHE A 312 -10.08 -9.15 11.42
CA PHE A 312 -9.48 -7.84 11.67
C PHE A 312 -9.79 -7.29 13.06
N THR A 313 -10.71 -7.92 13.79
CA THR A 313 -11.18 -7.45 15.11
C THR A 313 -10.76 -8.34 16.27
N LYS A 314 -10.44 -9.61 16.02
CA LYS A 314 -10.09 -10.60 17.03
C LYS A 314 -9.08 -11.63 16.54
N GLY A 315 -8.34 -12.24 17.47
CA GLY A 315 -7.50 -13.39 17.21
C GLY A 315 -8.37 -14.64 17.03
N LEU A 316 -8.20 -15.33 15.90
CA LEU A 316 -9.00 -16.50 15.54
C LEU A 316 -8.14 -17.75 15.42
N SER A 317 -8.80 -18.92 15.46
CA SER A 317 -8.16 -20.20 15.21
C SER A 317 -7.64 -20.31 13.78
N ARG A 318 -6.68 -21.23 13.56
CA ARG A 318 -6.06 -21.46 12.25
C ARG A 318 -7.09 -21.65 11.13
N ASN A 319 -8.04 -22.55 11.32
CA ASN A 319 -9.04 -22.88 10.29
C ASN A 319 -9.88 -21.68 9.89
N VAL A 320 -10.22 -20.81 10.83
CA VAL A 320 -11.02 -19.57 10.54
C VAL A 320 -10.16 -18.55 9.80
N ILE A 321 -8.88 -18.40 10.18
CA ILE A 321 -7.94 -17.51 9.47
C ILE A 321 -7.71 -18.01 8.05
N ASP A 322 -7.45 -19.31 7.87
CA ASP A 322 -7.18 -19.91 6.56
C ASP A 322 -8.42 -19.76 5.63
N ASN A 323 -9.63 -20.03 6.13
CA ASN A 323 -10.86 -19.84 5.35
C ASN A 323 -11.09 -18.38 4.96
N ALA A 324 -11.02 -17.47 5.92
CA ALA A 324 -11.21 -16.04 5.62
C ALA A 324 -10.12 -15.51 4.67
N SER A 325 -8.87 -15.97 4.81
CA SER A 325 -7.78 -15.63 3.91
C SER A 325 -8.05 -16.11 2.48
N MET A 326 -8.53 -17.35 2.30
CA MET A 326 -8.91 -17.87 0.98
C MET A 326 -10.08 -17.09 0.36
N GLU A 327 -11.09 -16.74 1.14
CA GLU A 327 -12.23 -15.94 0.66
C GLU A 327 -11.83 -14.48 0.34
N MET A 328 -10.79 -13.96 0.97
CA MET A 328 -10.15 -12.68 0.62
C MET A 328 -9.22 -12.78 -0.61
N GLY A 329 -9.15 -13.95 -1.26
CA GLY A 329 -8.28 -14.19 -2.40
C GLY A 329 -6.81 -14.49 -2.05
N LEU A 330 -6.45 -14.61 -0.76
CA LEU A 330 -5.08 -14.90 -0.35
C LEU A 330 -4.75 -16.38 -0.60
N ARG A 331 -3.82 -16.64 -1.53
CA ARG A 331 -3.44 -17.99 -1.96
C ARG A 331 -1.93 -18.14 -2.01
N PRO A 332 -1.40 -19.35 -1.75
CA PRO A 332 -0.02 -19.66 -2.05
C PRO A 332 0.19 -19.59 -3.56
N THR A 333 1.30 -19.02 -3.97
CA THR A 333 1.75 -19.09 -5.38
C THR A 333 2.72 -20.27 -5.49
N ALA A 334 2.61 -20.99 -6.59
CA ALA A 334 3.49 -22.12 -6.88
C ALA A 334 4.95 -21.68 -7.07
#